data_b74f8dd9b0e0997f034ac1a64dfeb69d
#
_entry.id   b74f8dd9b0e0997f034ac1a64dfeb69d
#
_cell.length_a   1.000
_cell.length_b   1.000
_cell.length_c   1.000
_cell.angle_alpha   90.00
_cell.angle_beta   90.00
_cell.angle_gamma   90.00
#
_symmetry.space_group_name_H-M   'P 1'
#
loop_
_entity.id
_entity.type
_entity.pdbx_description
1 polymer ?
#
loop_
_entity_poly.entity_id
_entity_poly.type
_entity_poly.pdbx_seq_one_letter_code
_entity_poly.pdbx_strand_id
1 'polypeptide(L)'
;MTQQSIDNYNAKKREAETEITAAQRVIDNGDATAQQISDEKHRVDNALTALNQAKHDLTADTHALEQAVQQLNRTGTTTGKKPASITAYNNSIRALQSDLTSAKNSANAIIQKPIRTVQEVQSALTNVNRVNERLTQAINQLVPLADNSALRTAKTKLDEEINKSVTTDGMTQSSIQAYENAKRVG
;
A
#
# COMPACT_ATOMS: atom_id res chain seq x y z
N MET A 1 -17.39 -2.83 -8.76
CA MET A 1 -18.49 -3.69 -8.29
C MET A 1 -17.98 -5.10 -8.09
N THR A 2 -18.40 -5.78 -7.02
CA THR A 2 -18.07 -7.19 -6.81
C THR A 2 -18.79 -8.05 -7.84
N GLN A 3 -18.17 -9.15 -8.28
CA GLN A 3 -18.79 -10.06 -9.24
C GLN A 3 -20.11 -10.61 -8.71
N GLN A 4 -20.13 -10.98 -7.44
CA GLN A 4 -21.34 -11.51 -6.79
C GLN A 4 -22.52 -10.52 -6.86
N SER A 5 -22.30 -9.23 -6.60
CA SER A 5 -23.37 -8.22 -6.67
C SER A 5 -23.85 -7.98 -8.10
N ILE A 6 -22.95 -8.04 -9.06
CA ILE A 6 -23.27 -7.96 -10.51
C ILE A 6 -24.08 -9.18 -10.93
N ASP A 7 -23.69 -10.38 -10.56
CA ASP A 7 -24.38 -11.62 -10.90
C ASP A 7 -25.80 -11.65 -10.32
N ASN A 8 -25.96 -11.22 -9.06
CA ASN A 8 -27.28 -11.10 -8.44
C ASN A 8 -28.17 -10.11 -9.19
N TYR A 9 -27.64 -8.93 -9.51
CA TYR A 9 -28.39 -7.93 -10.29
C TYR A 9 -28.82 -8.47 -11.66
N ASN A 10 -27.90 -9.12 -12.38
CA ASN A 10 -28.17 -9.69 -13.69
C ASN A 10 -29.21 -10.83 -13.61
N ALA A 11 -29.18 -11.64 -12.57
CA ALA A 11 -30.16 -12.69 -12.33
C ALA A 11 -31.55 -12.09 -12.13
N LYS A 12 -31.67 -11.08 -11.27
CA LYS A 12 -32.97 -10.39 -11.02
C LYS A 12 -33.47 -9.63 -12.23
N LYS A 13 -32.59 -9.09 -13.05
CA LYS A 13 -32.96 -8.46 -14.33
C LYS A 13 -33.57 -9.49 -15.28
N ARG A 14 -32.95 -10.67 -15.44
CA ARG A 14 -33.52 -11.75 -16.28
C ARG A 14 -34.87 -12.25 -15.75
N GLU A 15 -35.04 -12.40 -14.44
CA GLU A 15 -36.29 -12.75 -13.82
C GLU A 15 -37.38 -11.69 -14.12
N ALA A 16 -37.05 -10.41 -14.03
CA ALA A 16 -37.93 -9.30 -14.36
C ALA A 16 -38.35 -9.29 -15.85
N GLU A 17 -37.41 -9.53 -16.76
CA GLU A 17 -37.68 -9.63 -18.21
C GLU A 17 -38.62 -10.79 -18.53
N THR A 18 -38.49 -11.93 -17.85
CA THR A 18 -39.38 -13.07 -17.95
C THR A 18 -40.81 -12.71 -17.45
N GLU A 19 -40.90 -11.98 -16.33
CA GLU A 19 -42.18 -11.57 -15.78
C GLU A 19 -42.88 -10.53 -16.64
N ILE A 20 -42.14 -9.60 -17.27
CA ILE A 20 -42.71 -8.67 -18.27
C ILE A 20 -43.37 -9.43 -19.42
N THR A 21 -42.72 -10.48 -19.92
CA THR A 21 -43.26 -11.32 -20.99
C THR A 21 -44.54 -12.05 -20.53
N ALA A 22 -44.54 -12.58 -19.31
CA ALA A 22 -45.72 -13.24 -18.73
C ALA A 22 -46.88 -12.27 -18.53
N ALA A 23 -46.59 -11.05 -18.04
CA ALA A 23 -47.58 -10.01 -17.88
C ALA A 23 -48.20 -9.60 -19.20
N GLN A 24 -47.40 -9.47 -20.28
CA GLN A 24 -47.92 -9.13 -21.59
C GLN A 24 -48.90 -10.19 -22.12
N ARG A 25 -48.61 -11.49 -21.88
CA ARG A 25 -49.53 -12.58 -22.26
C ARG A 25 -50.86 -12.48 -21.54
N VAL A 26 -50.88 -12.12 -20.24
CA VAL A 26 -52.12 -11.92 -19.48
C VAL A 26 -52.89 -10.69 -20.00
N ILE A 27 -52.21 -9.61 -20.31
CA ILE A 27 -52.78 -8.38 -20.88
C ILE A 27 -53.44 -8.67 -22.25
N ASP A 28 -52.78 -9.46 -23.08
CA ASP A 28 -53.25 -9.79 -24.43
C ASP A 28 -54.37 -10.85 -24.44
N ASN A 29 -54.59 -11.52 -23.33
CA ASN A 29 -55.66 -12.51 -23.18
C ASN A 29 -56.97 -11.82 -22.79
N GLY A 30 -57.84 -11.64 -23.77
CA GLY A 30 -59.17 -11.04 -23.55
C GLY A 30 -60.07 -11.84 -22.61
N ASP A 31 -59.77 -13.11 -22.38
CA ASP A 31 -60.54 -14.00 -21.48
C ASP A 31 -59.93 -14.12 -20.08
N ALA A 32 -58.88 -13.33 -19.78
CA ALA A 32 -58.21 -13.36 -18.48
C ALA A 32 -59.20 -12.96 -17.36
N THR A 33 -59.23 -13.75 -16.28
CA THR A 33 -60.02 -13.46 -15.11
C THR A 33 -59.43 -12.33 -14.27
N ALA A 34 -60.28 -11.66 -13.48
CA ALA A 34 -59.77 -10.64 -12.53
C ALA A 34 -58.73 -11.20 -11.55
N GLN A 35 -58.88 -12.46 -11.15
CA GLN A 35 -57.89 -13.12 -10.28
C GLN A 35 -56.57 -13.33 -11.00
N GLN A 36 -56.54 -13.78 -12.25
CA GLN A 36 -55.34 -13.95 -13.06
C GLN A 36 -54.60 -12.62 -13.25
N ILE A 37 -55.33 -11.55 -13.51
CA ILE A 37 -54.76 -10.20 -13.65
C ILE A 37 -54.19 -9.73 -12.33
N SER A 38 -54.86 -9.92 -11.20
CA SER A 38 -54.39 -9.55 -9.87
C SER A 38 -53.17 -10.32 -9.45
N ASP A 39 -53.14 -11.64 -9.68
CA ASP A 39 -52.00 -12.50 -9.36
C ASP A 39 -50.75 -12.11 -10.18
N GLU A 40 -50.93 -11.82 -11.45
CA GLU A 40 -49.83 -11.38 -12.32
C GLU A 40 -49.31 -10.02 -11.89
N LYS A 41 -50.20 -9.07 -11.52
CA LYS A 41 -49.79 -7.77 -10.96
C LYS A 41 -48.88 -7.96 -9.73
N HIS A 42 -49.24 -8.86 -8.81
CA HIS A 42 -48.42 -9.15 -7.63
C HIS A 42 -47.04 -9.70 -8.00
N ARG A 43 -46.96 -10.59 -9.01
CA ARG A 43 -45.67 -11.11 -9.49
C ARG A 43 -44.80 -10.01 -10.11
N VAL A 44 -45.40 -9.12 -10.89
CA VAL A 44 -44.69 -7.94 -11.46
C VAL A 44 -44.18 -7.03 -10.35
N ASP A 45 -45.03 -6.70 -9.36
CA ASP A 45 -44.65 -5.85 -8.23
C ASP A 45 -43.52 -6.48 -7.41
N ASN A 46 -43.53 -7.81 -7.20
CA ASN A 46 -42.49 -8.54 -6.52
C ASN A 46 -41.15 -8.53 -7.31
N ALA A 47 -41.24 -8.73 -8.63
CA ALA A 47 -40.06 -8.67 -9.50
C ALA A 47 -39.43 -7.26 -9.51
N LEU A 48 -40.26 -6.22 -9.52
CA LEU A 48 -39.79 -4.84 -9.42
C LEU A 48 -39.07 -4.57 -8.09
N THR A 49 -39.67 -5.01 -6.98
CA THR A 49 -39.04 -4.88 -5.65
C THR A 49 -37.71 -5.61 -5.57
N ALA A 50 -37.65 -6.86 -6.08
CA ALA A 50 -36.44 -7.66 -6.09
C ALA A 50 -35.31 -7.04 -6.95
N LEU A 51 -35.68 -6.50 -8.13
CA LEU A 51 -34.71 -5.82 -9.00
C LEU A 51 -34.18 -4.54 -8.36
N ASN A 52 -35.04 -3.73 -7.76
CA ASN A 52 -34.61 -2.51 -7.05
C ASN A 52 -33.70 -2.84 -5.86
N GLN A 53 -33.99 -3.92 -5.12
CA GLN A 53 -33.13 -4.37 -4.03
C GLN A 53 -31.76 -4.83 -4.55
N ALA A 54 -31.70 -5.63 -5.60
CA ALA A 54 -30.45 -6.06 -6.22
C ALA A 54 -29.63 -4.89 -6.78
N LYS A 55 -30.31 -3.88 -7.32
CA LYS A 55 -29.68 -2.63 -7.76
C LYS A 55 -29.08 -1.84 -6.59
N HIS A 56 -29.78 -1.78 -5.47
CA HIS A 56 -29.30 -1.16 -4.25
C HIS A 56 -28.12 -1.91 -3.64
N ASP A 57 -28.09 -3.24 -3.76
CA ASP A 57 -27.04 -4.12 -3.21
C ASP A 57 -25.76 -4.15 -4.07
N LEU A 58 -25.73 -3.48 -5.23
CA LEU A 58 -24.52 -3.32 -6.02
C LEU A 58 -23.44 -2.63 -5.17
N THR A 59 -22.35 -3.34 -4.93
CA THR A 59 -21.27 -2.87 -4.04
C THR A 59 -19.93 -2.82 -4.75
N ALA A 60 -19.11 -1.80 -4.43
CA ALA A 60 -17.81 -1.61 -5.02
C ALA A 60 -16.82 -2.66 -4.55
N ASP A 61 -15.93 -3.09 -5.46
CA ASP A 61 -14.78 -3.94 -5.15
C ASP A 61 -13.73 -3.15 -4.35
N THR A 62 -13.13 -3.79 -3.34
CA THR A 62 -12.14 -3.19 -2.45
C THR A 62 -10.73 -3.73 -2.62
N HIS A 63 -10.49 -4.61 -3.60
CA HIS A 63 -9.20 -5.29 -3.74
C HIS A 63 -8.02 -4.30 -3.85
N ALA A 64 -8.13 -3.29 -4.72
CA ALA A 64 -7.09 -2.26 -4.88
C ALA A 64 -6.87 -1.45 -3.58
N LEU A 65 -7.95 -1.15 -2.85
CA LEU A 65 -7.87 -0.46 -1.57
C LEU A 65 -7.17 -1.31 -0.51
N GLU A 66 -7.49 -2.60 -0.43
CA GLU A 66 -6.84 -3.55 0.48
C GLU A 66 -5.34 -3.64 0.21
N GLN A 67 -4.93 -3.75 -1.05
CA GLN A 67 -3.52 -3.74 -1.44
C GLN A 67 -2.83 -2.43 -1.05
N ALA A 68 -3.46 -1.28 -1.27
CA ALA A 68 -2.92 0.01 -0.90
C ALA A 68 -2.74 0.15 0.62
N VAL A 69 -3.68 -0.37 1.42
CA VAL A 69 -3.57 -0.42 2.89
C VAL A 69 -2.38 -1.27 3.33
N GLN A 70 -2.14 -2.42 2.68
CA GLN A 70 -0.96 -3.25 2.96
C GLN A 70 0.35 -2.48 2.75
N GLN A 71 0.42 -1.63 1.74
CA GLN A 71 1.60 -0.79 1.47
C GLN A 71 1.90 0.22 2.60
N LEU A 72 0.92 0.59 3.41
CA LEU A 72 1.11 1.45 4.59
C LEU A 72 1.91 0.77 5.72
N ASN A 73 2.15 -0.52 5.65
CA ASN A 73 2.96 -1.29 6.60
C ASN A 73 4.45 -1.34 6.24
N ARG A 74 4.85 -0.75 5.13
CA ARG A 74 6.26 -0.75 4.70
C ARG A 74 7.13 0.00 5.68
N THR A 75 8.33 -0.51 5.88
CA THR A 75 9.38 0.12 6.69
C THR A 75 10.68 0.21 5.91
N GLY A 76 11.51 1.19 6.24
CA GLY A 76 12.85 1.31 5.69
C GLY A 76 13.85 0.45 6.47
N THR A 77 14.79 -0.18 5.76
CA THR A 77 15.92 -0.89 6.38
C THR A 77 16.99 0.11 6.77
N THR A 78 17.29 0.22 8.06
CA THR A 78 18.26 1.17 8.60
C THR A 78 19.69 0.61 8.67
N THR A 79 19.85 -0.70 8.66
CA THR A 79 21.17 -1.36 8.67
C THR A 79 22.01 -0.93 7.47
N GLY A 80 23.27 -0.53 7.71
CA GLY A 80 24.18 -0.07 6.65
C GLY A 80 23.84 1.30 6.07
N LYS A 81 23.04 2.11 6.75
CA LYS A 81 22.69 3.47 6.35
C LYS A 81 23.44 4.52 7.16
N LYS A 82 23.60 5.71 6.58
CA LYS A 82 24.22 6.85 7.27
C LYS A 82 23.40 7.29 8.47
N PRO A 83 24.00 7.52 9.66
CA PRO A 83 23.28 7.91 10.88
C PRO A 83 22.36 9.13 10.69
N ALA A 84 22.81 10.15 9.97
CA ALA A 84 22.00 11.34 9.68
C ALA A 84 20.74 11.02 8.86
N SER A 85 20.85 10.09 7.90
CA SER A 85 19.71 9.67 7.09
C SER A 85 18.72 8.80 7.89
N ILE A 86 19.21 8.01 8.84
CA ILE A 86 18.38 7.24 9.79
C ILE A 86 17.59 8.21 10.67
N THR A 87 18.23 9.26 11.18
CA THR A 87 17.58 10.28 11.99
C THR A 87 16.48 11.00 11.19
N ALA A 88 16.77 11.40 9.95
CA ALA A 88 15.79 12.03 9.07
C ALA A 88 14.59 11.10 8.80
N TYR A 89 14.84 9.84 8.47
CA TYR A 89 13.81 8.81 8.28
C TYR A 89 12.94 8.66 9.53
N ASN A 90 13.54 8.46 10.69
CA ASN A 90 12.81 8.28 11.95
C ASN A 90 11.93 9.49 12.28
N ASN A 91 12.41 10.71 12.04
CA ASN A 91 11.63 11.93 12.24
C ASN A 91 10.44 11.99 11.28
N SER A 92 10.63 11.64 10.01
CA SER A 92 9.56 11.57 9.02
C SER A 92 8.52 10.53 9.38
N ILE A 93 8.91 9.33 9.81
CA ILE A 93 7.98 8.28 10.26
C ILE A 93 7.19 8.72 11.48
N ARG A 94 7.85 9.38 12.44
CA ARG A 94 7.16 9.91 13.63
C ARG A 94 6.11 10.96 13.26
N ALA A 95 6.43 11.84 12.33
CA ALA A 95 5.49 12.85 11.83
C ALA A 95 4.33 12.23 11.04
N LEU A 96 4.54 11.08 10.38
CA LEU A 96 3.53 10.36 9.61
C LEU A 96 2.63 9.44 10.45
N GLN A 97 2.98 9.14 11.70
CA GLN A 97 2.33 8.10 12.49
C GLN A 97 0.82 8.30 12.63
N SER A 98 0.38 9.52 12.86
CA SER A 98 -1.04 9.88 12.96
C SER A 98 -1.76 9.65 11.62
N ASP A 99 -1.15 10.09 10.51
CA ASP A 99 -1.73 9.94 9.18
C ASP A 99 -1.80 8.48 8.74
N LEU A 100 -0.77 7.68 9.07
CA LEU A 100 -0.76 6.23 8.82
C LEU A 100 -1.90 5.52 9.55
N THR A 101 -2.08 5.81 10.84
CA THR A 101 -3.16 5.22 11.66
C THR A 101 -4.53 5.65 11.14
N SER A 102 -4.71 6.94 10.87
CA SER A 102 -5.97 7.49 10.37
C SER A 102 -6.35 6.92 9.00
N ALA A 103 -5.40 6.83 8.07
CA ALA A 103 -5.62 6.26 6.74
C ALA A 103 -6.02 4.78 6.80
N LYS A 104 -5.34 3.98 7.64
CA LYS A 104 -5.69 2.57 7.87
C LYS A 104 -7.09 2.41 8.42
N ASN A 105 -7.44 3.17 9.45
CA ASN A 105 -8.74 3.10 10.10
C ASN A 105 -9.87 3.51 9.16
N SER A 106 -9.70 4.61 8.43
CA SER A 106 -10.69 5.11 7.48
C SER A 106 -10.91 4.13 6.32
N ALA A 107 -9.83 3.57 5.77
CA ALA A 107 -9.92 2.59 4.70
C ALA A 107 -10.58 1.29 5.17
N ASN A 108 -10.21 0.78 6.33
CA ASN A 108 -10.79 -0.43 6.90
C ASN A 108 -12.29 -0.26 7.20
N ALA A 109 -12.72 0.92 7.61
CA ALA A 109 -14.14 1.21 7.80
C ALA A 109 -14.94 1.05 6.49
N ILE A 110 -14.37 1.48 5.36
CA ILE A 110 -14.99 1.30 4.03
C ILE A 110 -14.93 -0.17 3.58
N ILE A 111 -13.80 -0.85 3.78
CA ILE A 111 -13.64 -2.27 3.42
C ILE A 111 -14.66 -3.15 4.16
N GLN A 112 -14.94 -2.84 5.43
CA GLN A 112 -15.86 -3.61 6.28
C GLN A 112 -17.33 -3.29 6.05
N LYS A 113 -17.67 -2.23 5.30
CA LYS A 113 -19.07 -1.93 4.98
C LYS A 113 -19.69 -3.05 4.13
N PRO A 114 -20.88 -3.56 4.47
CA PRO A 114 -21.56 -4.58 3.68
C PRO A 114 -21.86 -4.12 2.26
N ILE A 115 -22.28 -2.86 2.12
CA ILE A 115 -22.57 -2.19 0.84
C ILE A 115 -21.78 -0.89 0.82
N ARG A 116 -21.01 -0.66 -0.23
CA ARG A 116 -20.17 0.51 -0.41
C ARG A 116 -20.23 1.02 -1.85
N THR A 117 -20.15 2.33 -2.01
CA THR A 117 -20.16 2.97 -3.32
C THR A 117 -18.77 3.00 -3.93
N VAL A 118 -18.70 3.12 -5.27
CA VAL A 118 -17.44 3.35 -5.99
C VAL A 118 -16.77 4.63 -5.50
N GLN A 119 -17.56 5.69 -5.24
CA GLN A 119 -17.05 6.97 -4.75
C GLN A 119 -16.38 6.84 -3.38
N GLU A 120 -16.98 6.08 -2.45
CA GLU A 120 -16.39 5.84 -1.12
C GLU A 120 -15.04 5.12 -1.24
N VAL A 121 -14.97 4.07 -2.07
CA VAL A 121 -13.73 3.31 -2.29
C VAL A 121 -12.66 4.16 -2.96
N GLN A 122 -13.00 4.95 -3.99
CA GLN A 122 -12.06 5.83 -4.67
C GLN A 122 -11.51 6.93 -3.76
N SER A 123 -12.38 7.54 -2.94
CA SER A 123 -11.95 8.56 -1.97
C SER A 123 -11.00 7.99 -0.93
N ALA A 124 -11.29 6.80 -0.41
CA ALA A 124 -10.42 6.09 0.52
C ALA A 124 -9.08 5.72 -0.13
N LEU A 125 -9.10 5.22 -1.37
CA LEU A 125 -7.90 4.86 -2.13
C LEU A 125 -7.00 6.08 -2.38
N THR A 126 -7.58 7.21 -2.76
CA THR A 126 -6.84 8.47 -2.97
C THR A 126 -6.15 8.92 -1.68
N ASN A 127 -6.84 8.84 -0.55
CA ASN A 127 -6.26 9.19 0.75
C ASN A 127 -5.11 8.25 1.15
N VAL A 128 -5.31 6.94 1.00
CA VAL A 128 -4.26 5.94 1.30
C VAL A 128 -3.06 6.12 0.40
N ASN A 129 -3.25 6.34 -0.89
CA ASN A 129 -2.14 6.56 -1.85
C ASN A 129 -1.33 7.81 -1.50
N ARG A 130 -1.96 8.90 -1.09
CA ARG A 130 -1.28 10.12 -0.64
C ARG A 130 -0.37 9.84 0.57
N VAL A 131 -0.83 9.05 1.52
CA VAL A 131 -0.02 8.66 2.70
C VAL A 131 1.09 7.69 2.30
N ASN A 132 0.82 6.76 1.38
CA ASN A 132 1.82 5.85 0.81
C ASN A 132 2.96 6.59 0.10
N GLU A 133 2.66 7.65 -0.65
CA GLU A 133 3.68 8.50 -1.30
C GLU A 133 4.59 9.16 -0.26
N ARG A 134 4.03 9.72 0.80
CA ARG A 134 4.81 10.31 1.90
C ARG A 134 5.66 9.26 2.63
N LEU A 135 5.14 8.05 2.81
CA LEU A 135 5.91 6.93 3.37
C LEU A 135 7.07 6.54 2.46
N THR A 136 6.85 6.46 1.15
CA THR A 136 7.90 6.22 0.16
C THR A 136 8.99 7.30 0.22
N GLN A 137 8.60 8.57 0.31
CA GLN A 137 9.56 9.68 0.46
C GLN A 137 10.38 9.55 1.74
N ALA A 138 9.76 9.17 2.85
CA ALA A 138 10.47 8.93 4.11
C ALA A 138 11.50 7.78 3.98
N ILE A 139 11.12 6.67 3.37
CA ILE A 139 12.01 5.52 3.13
C ILE A 139 13.17 5.90 2.22
N ASN A 140 12.93 6.71 1.19
CA ASN A 140 13.94 7.16 0.24
C ASN A 140 14.97 8.13 0.84
N GLN A 141 14.75 8.65 2.06
CA GLN A 141 15.76 9.43 2.78
C GLN A 141 16.94 8.58 3.27
N LEU A 142 16.78 7.25 3.33
CA LEU A 142 17.81 6.34 3.80
C LEU A 142 18.94 6.21 2.78
N VAL A 143 20.14 6.71 3.14
CA VAL A 143 21.33 6.72 2.30
C VAL A 143 22.31 5.66 2.77
N PRO A 144 22.82 4.78 1.89
CA PRO A 144 23.83 3.80 2.26
C PRO A 144 25.09 4.44 2.83
N LEU A 145 25.77 3.74 3.75
CA LEU A 145 27.14 4.08 4.13
C LEU A 145 28.06 3.99 2.92
N ALA A 146 29.01 4.90 2.83
CA ALA A 146 30.10 4.76 1.87
C ALA A 146 30.97 3.55 2.25
N ASP A 147 31.43 2.82 1.25
CA ASP A 147 32.41 1.76 1.46
C ASP A 147 33.75 2.37 1.83
N ASN A 148 34.23 2.09 3.05
CA ASN A 148 35.50 2.54 3.57
C ASN A 148 36.49 1.38 3.77
N SER A 149 36.21 0.20 3.21
CA SER A 149 37.04 -1.00 3.38
C SER A 149 38.48 -0.80 2.89
N ALA A 150 38.67 -0.17 1.74
CA ALA A 150 39.99 0.15 1.20
C ALA A 150 40.76 1.11 2.11
N LEU A 151 40.10 2.12 2.67
CA LEU A 151 40.72 3.05 3.63
C LEU A 151 41.11 2.35 4.94
N ARG A 152 40.23 1.48 5.45
CA ARG A 152 40.56 0.66 6.63
C ARG A 152 41.76 -0.23 6.41
N THR A 153 41.82 -0.90 5.26
CA THR A 153 42.97 -1.74 4.88
C THR A 153 44.26 -0.91 4.79
N ALA A 154 44.22 0.26 4.15
CA ALA A 154 45.34 1.14 4.05
C ALA A 154 45.82 1.64 5.43
N LYS A 155 44.86 2.03 6.29
CA LYS A 155 45.18 2.43 7.67
C LYS A 155 45.83 1.30 8.45
N THR A 156 45.31 0.07 8.36
CA THR A 156 45.91 -1.09 9.05
C THR A 156 47.35 -1.33 8.60
N LYS A 157 47.62 -1.28 7.28
CA LYS A 157 48.98 -1.41 6.76
C LYS A 157 49.93 -0.33 7.30
N LEU A 158 49.44 0.90 7.41
CA LEU A 158 50.22 2.00 7.96
C LEU A 158 50.48 1.81 9.46
N ASP A 159 49.48 1.42 10.23
CA ASP A 159 49.62 1.10 11.65
C ASP A 159 50.65 -0.04 11.88
N GLU A 160 50.58 -1.09 11.05
CA GLU A 160 51.52 -2.22 11.11
C GLU A 160 52.98 -1.75 10.83
N GLU A 161 53.15 -0.90 9.83
CA GLU A 161 54.49 -0.38 9.48
C GLU A 161 55.06 0.52 10.56
N ILE A 162 54.24 1.40 11.16
CA ILE A 162 54.65 2.26 12.28
C ILE A 162 55.14 1.43 13.48
N ASN A 163 54.49 0.29 13.74
CA ASN A 163 54.79 -0.57 14.88
C ASN A 163 55.93 -1.55 14.64
N LYS A 164 56.46 -1.65 13.40
CA LYS A 164 57.63 -2.47 13.11
C LYS A 164 58.89 -1.90 13.79
N SER A 165 59.70 -2.79 14.38
CA SER A 165 61.00 -2.44 14.88
C SER A 165 61.98 -2.27 13.71
N VAL A 166 62.69 -1.16 13.69
CA VAL A 166 63.71 -0.87 12.68
C VAL A 166 65.09 -0.82 13.36
N THR A 167 66.00 -1.57 12.80
CA THR A 167 67.41 -1.51 13.25
C THR A 167 68.05 -0.23 12.71
N THR A 168 68.55 0.60 13.61
CA THR A 168 69.24 1.88 13.28
C THR A 168 70.74 1.77 13.29
N ASP A 169 71.25 0.61 13.58
CA ASP A 169 72.69 0.36 13.61
C ASP A 169 73.33 0.64 12.24
N GLY A 170 74.42 1.47 12.22
CA GLY A 170 75.05 1.90 10.98
C GLY A 170 74.34 2.98 10.17
N MET A 171 73.17 3.47 10.66
CA MET A 171 72.44 4.57 10.05
C MET A 171 73.00 5.93 10.46
N THR A 172 72.85 6.93 9.57
CA THR A 172 73.22 8.31 9.92
C THR A 172 72.14 8.91 10.85
N GLN A 173 72.58 9.82 11.72
CA GLN A 173 71.62 10.54 12.61
C GLN A 173 70.52 11.24 11.84
N SER A 174 70.83 11.82 10.69
CA SER A 174 69.92 12.50 9.83
C SER A 174 68.83 11.54 9.27
N SER A 175 69.23 10.32 8.86
CA SER A 175 68.31 9.30 8.36
C SER A 175 67.37 8.74 9.46
N ILE A 176 67.88 8.59 10.67
CA ILE A 176 67.12 8.18 11.85
C ILE A 176 66.10 9.22 12.19
N GLN A 177 66.45 10.50 12.23
CA GLN A 177 65.50 11.61 12.49
C GLN A 177 64.42 11.71 11.40
N ALA A 178 64.79 11.52 10.13
CA ALA A 178 63.83 11.52 9.04
C ALA A 178 62.79 10.39 9.19
N TYR A 179 63.26 9.18 9.55
CA TYR A 179 62.39 8.04 9.82
C TYR A 179 61.44 8.30 11.00
N GLU A 180 61.99 8.76 12.13
CA GLU A 180 61.18 9.06 13.34
C GLU A 180 60.17 10.20 13.09
N ASN A 181 60.52 11.18 12.28
CA ASN A 181 59.58 12.24 11.88
C ASN A 181 58.46 11.70 10.97
N ALA A 182 58.79 10.87 9.99
CA ALA A 182 57.79 10.23 9.12
C ALA A 182 56.82 9.36 9.93
N LYS A 183 57.33 8.60 10.89
CA LYS A 183 56.56 7.76 11.80
C LYS A 183 55.56 8.58 12.65
N ARG A 184 55.89 9.80 13.06
CA ARG A 184 55.02 10.67 13.85
C ARG A 184 53.92 11.34 13.03
N VAL A 185 54.11 11.53 11.75
CA VAL A 185 53.17 12.21 10.84
C VAL A 185 52.14 11.23 10.28
N GLY A 186 52.44 9.93 10.17
CA GLY A 186 51.52 8.87 9.75
C GLY A 186 50.64 8.40 10.89
#